data_a055092a692d57404fd8f3f0942d03f9
#
_entry.id   a055092a692d57404fd8f3f0942d03f9
#
_cell.length_a   1.000
_cell.length_b   1.000
_cell.length_c   1.000
_cell.angle_alpha   90.00
_cell.angle_beta   90.00
_cell.angle_gamma   90.00
#
_symmetry.space_group_name_H-M   'P 1'
#
loop_
_entity.id
_entity.type
_entity.pdbx_description
1 polymer ?
#
loop_
_entity_poly.entity_id
_entity_poly.type
_entity_poly.pdbx_seq_one_letter_code
_entity_poly.pdbx_strand_id
1 'polypeptide(L)'
;MANVGIAPSSQDLEFRCADAAMTKDLRAARYKSQQTAAPLIPPKPTLASLRVAAASCKACDLWERATQTVFGEGGAHAKVVFVGEQPGDREDLAGHPFVGPAGRLLDQALAEVGIARSDVYVTNVVKHFNWAPDQRGKRRIHKKPRYWEINACRPWLDAELAAVKPEVLVCLGATAAQALLGKDFSVMRRHGELVESPLAPHVIATVHPSSILRAIDDQSRHEQMQSFVDDLRKIAPLIHKIRKAA
;
A
#
# COMPACT_ATOMS: atom_id res chain seq x y z
N MET A 1 -10.17 8.03 -58.11
CA MET A 1 -9.25 8.37 -57.02
C MET A 1 -8.87 7.05 -56.34
N ALA A 2 -7.64 6.60 -56.54
CA ALA A 2 -7.17 5.32 -56.05
C ALA A 2 -6.76 5.47 -54.56
N ASN A 3 -7.32 4.60 -53.71
CA ASN A 3 -7.02 4.56 -52.29
C ASN A 3 -5.67 3.85 -52.10
N VAL A 4 -4.61 4.59 -51.82
CA VAL A 4 -3.27 4.06 -51.56
C VAL A 4 -3.29 3.54 -50.11
N GLY A 5 -3.45 2.22 -49.93
CA GLY A 5 -3.29 1.58 -48.67
C GLY A 5 -1.83 1.68 -48.18
N ILE A 6 -1.62 2.34 -47.07
CA ILE A 6 -0.31 2.41 -46.38
C ILE A 6 0.01 0.99 -45.86
N ALA A 7 1.09 0.41 -46.37
CA ALA A 7 1.59 -0.87 -45.83
C ALA A 7 2.02 -0.71 -44.38
N PRO A 8 1.75 -1.68 -43.50
CA PRO A 8 2.15 -1.62 -42.10
C PRO A 8 3.69 -1.56 -42.01
N SER A 9 4.19 -0.78 -41.06
CA SER A 9 5.62 -0.63 -40.80
C SER A 9 6.26 -1.94 -40.34
N SER A 10 7.56 -2.10 -40.54
CA SER A 10 8.31 -3.26 -40.06
C SER A 10 8.14 -3.49 -38.53
N GLN A 11 8.00 -2.41 -37.78
CA GLN A 11 7.73 -2.46 -36.32
C GLN A 11 6.33 -3.00 -35.99
N ASP A 12 5.31 -2.69 -36.80
CA ASP A 12 3.96 -3.23 -36.64
C ASP A 12 3.89 -4.72 -36.98
N LEU A 13 4.73 -5.18 -37.91
CA LEU A 13 4.86 -6.62 -38.23
C LEU A 13 5.60 -7.40 -37.15
N GLU A 14 6.66 -6.84 -36.56
CA GLU A 14 7.37 -7.47 -35.43
C GLU A 14 6.49 -7.57 -34.19
N PHE A 15 5.69 -6.54 -33.88
CA PHE A 15 4.73 -6.55 -32.78
C PHE A 15 3.64 -7.63 -32.96
N ARG A 16 3.13 -7.78 -34.20
CA ARG A 16 2.12 -8.80 -34.53
C ARG A 16 2.68 -10.22 -34.51
N CYS A 17 3.94 -10.43 -34.90
CA CYS A 17 4.60 -11.73 -34.84
C CYS A 17 4.91 -12.15 -33.39
N ALA A 18 5.31 -11.21 -32.53
CA ALA A 18 5.55 -11.49 -31.11
C ALA A 18 4.25 -11.90 -30.37
N ASP A 19 3.11 -11.29 -30.73
CA ASP A 19 1.80 -11.64 -30.16
C ASP A 19 1.25 -12.99 -30.66
N ALA A 20 1.60 -13.40 -31.88
CA ALA A 20 1.15 -14.68 -32.44
C ALA A 20 1.81 -15.89 -31.80
N ALA A 21 3.05 -15.76 -31.29
CA ALA A 21 3.82 -16.83 -30.67
C ALA A 21 3.54 -17.01 -29.16
N MET A 22 2.76 -16.11 -28.55
CA MET A 22 2.51 -16.11 -27.11
C MET A 22 1.40 -17.10 -26.73
N THR A 23 1.64 -18.00 -25.74
CA THR A 23 0.63 -18.90 -25.21
C THR A 23 -0.53 -18.14 -24.56
N LYS A 24 -1.72 -18.79 -24.45
CA LYS A 24 -2.90 -18.19 -23.78
C LYS A 24 -2.57 -17.65 -22.38
N ASP A 25 -1.73 -18.37 -21.64
CA ASP A 25 -1.33 -18.00 -20.28
C ASP A 25 -0.41 -16.76 -20.26
N LEU A 26 0.52 -16.66 -21.21
CA LEU A 26 1.38 -15.48 -21.34
C LEU A 26 0.60 -14.23 -21.79
N ARG A 27 -0.38 -14.39 -22.67
CA ARG A 27 -1.29 -13.29 -23.05
C ARG A 27 -2.14 -12.81 -21.88
N ALA A 28 -2.69 -13.73 -21.09
CA ALA A 28 -3.44 -13.43 -19.89
C ALA A 28 -2.56 -12.74 -18.83
N ALA A 29 -1.33 -13.21 -18.63
CA ALA A 29 -0.37 -12.61 -17.71
C ALA A 29 0.04 -11.19 -18.16
N ARG A 30 0.30 -10.97 -19.46
CA ARG A 30 0.62 -9.65 -20.02
C ARG A 30 -0.58 -8.70 -19.92
N TYR A 31 -1.79 -9.16 -20.20
CA TYR A 31 -3.01 -8.35 -20.04
C TYR A 31 -3.20 -7.91 -18.59
N LYS A 32 -3.06 -8.84 -17.62
CA LYS A 32 -3.14 -8.52 -16.19
C LYS A 32 -2.08 -7.52 -15.74
N SER A 33 -0.85 -7.61 -16.28
CA SER A 33 0.23 -6.67 -15.94
C SER A 33 -0.01 -5.23 -16.45
N GLN A 34 -0.93 -5.05 -17.39
CA GLN A 34 -1.31 -3.74 -17.96
C GLN A 34 -2.54 -3.12 -17.27
N GLN A 35 -3.26 -3.88 -16.43
CA GLN A 35 -4.39 -3.35 -15.69
C GLN A 35 -3.92 -2.37 -14.62
N THR A 36 -4.63 -1.26 -14.46
CA THR A 36 -4.32 -0.22 -13.48
C THR A 36 -5.59 0.50 -13.05
N ALA A 37 -5.61 0.99 -11.82
CA ALA A 37 -6.69 1.80 -11.29
C ALA A 37 -6.65 3.27 -11.78
N ALA A 38 -5.64 3.68 -12.56
CA ALA A 38 -5.49 5.07 -13.00
C ALA A 38 -6.74 5.65 -13.69
N PRO A 39 -7.45 4.92 -14.59
CA PRO A 39 -8.67 5.43 -15.22
C PRO A 39 -9.85 5.65 -14.24
N LEU A 40 -9.77 5.09 -13.03
CA LEU A 40 -10.81 5.20 -12.00
C LEU A 40 -10.61 6.42 -11.10
N ILE A 41 -9.46 7.09 -11.16
CA ILE A 41 -9.18 8.27 -10.34
C ILE A 41 -10.02 9.44 -10.83
N PRO A 42 -10.87 10.05 -9.96
CA PRO A 42 -11.72 11.18 -10.36
C PRO A 42 -10.88 12.41 -10.74
N PRO A 43 -11.36 13.27 -11.64
CA PRO A 43 -10.78 14.59 -11.85
C PRO A 43 -10.82 15.41 -10.55
N LYS A 44 -9.71 16.10 -10.19
CA LYS A 44 -9.58 16.88 -8.94
C LYS A 44 -9.97 16.06 -7.70
N PRO A 45 -9.24 14.97 -7.40
CA PRO A 45 -9.63 14.00 -6.38
C PRO A 45 -9.54 14.60 -4.97
N THR A 46 -10.52 14.30 -4.15
CA THR A 46 -10.51 14.47 -2.68
C THR A 46 -10.52 13.08 -2.03
N LEU A 47 -10.13 12.95 -0.77
CA LEU A 47 -10.20 11.66 -0.07
C LEU A 47 -11.63 11.07 -0.10
N ALA A 48 -12.66 11.92 -0.01
CA ALA A 48 -14.05 11.48 -0.09
C ALA A 48 -14.39 10.91 -1.49
N SER A 49 -14.07 11.65 -2.56
CA SER A 49 -14.33 11.18 -3.93
C SER A 49 -13.50 9.95 -4.31
N LEU A 50 -12.26 9.87 -3.84
CA LEU A 50 -11.40 8.69 -4.02
C LEU A 50 -11.99 7.46 -3.33
N ARG A 51 -12.45 7.57 -2.09
CA ARG A 51 -13.09 6.47 -1.34
C ARG A 51 -14.32 5.95 -2.08
N VAL A 52 -15.18 6.83 -2.56
CA VAL A 52 -16.38 6.45 -3.33
C VAL A 52 -16.00 5.74 -4.62
N ALA A 53 -15.04 6.27 -5.38
CA ALA A 53 -14.59 5.67 -6.63
C ALA A 53 -13.88 4.32 -6.42
N ALA A 54 -13.10 4.19 -5.34
CA ALA A 54 -12.39 2.95 -5.02
C ALA A 54 -13.32 1.80 -4.60
N ALA A 55 -14.52 2.08 -4.09
CA ALA A 55 -15.45 1.08 -3.58
C ALA A 55 -15.84 0.02 -4.63
N SER A 56 -15.81 0.37 -5.92
CA SER A 56 -16.13 -0.54 -7.04
C SER A 56 -14.89 -0.96 -7.85
N CYS A 57 -13.68 -0.77 -7.31
CA CYS A 57 -12.44 -1.04 -8.04
C CYS A 57 -12.26 -2.52 -8.37
N LYS A 58 -12.03 -2.81 -9.65
CA LYS A 58 -11.74 -4.16 -10.20
C LYS A 58 -10.45 -4.17 -11.03
N ALA A 59 -9.50 -3.30 -10.71
CA ALA A 59 -8.26 -3.17 -11.47
C ALA A 59 -7.27 -4.35 -11.28
N CYS A 60 -7.50 -5.23 -10.31
CA CYS A 60 -6.73 -6.46 -10.10
C CYS A 60 -7.66 -7.57 -9.57
N ASP A 61 -7.24 -8.84 -9.64
CA ASP A 61 -8.08 -10.00 -9.27
C ASP A 61 -8.43 -10.08 -7.77
N LEU A 62 -7.79 -9.28 -6.91
CA LEU A 62 -7.99 -9.36 -5.46
C LEU A 62 -9.42 -9.06 -5.03
N TRP A 63 -10.16 -8.23 -5.80
CA TRP A 63 -11.56 -7.92 -5.54
C TRP A 63 -12.47 -9.16 -5.58
N GLU A 64 -12.11 -10.20 -6.35
CA GLU A 64 -12.94 -11.40 -6.51
C GLU A 64 -13.13 -12.18 -5.21
N ARG A 65 -12.16 -12.10 -4.31
CA ARG A 65 -12.17 -12.83 -3.03
C ARG A 65 -12.28 -11.92 -1.81
N ALA A 66 -11.96 -10.64 -1.95
CA ALA A 66 -12.13 -9.67 -0.88
C ALA A 66 -13.62 -9.41 -0.62
N THR A 67 -13.95 -9.11 0.62
CA THR A 67 -15.31 -8.74 1.01
C THR A 67 -15.66 -7.36 0.48
N GLN A 68 -14.68 -6.44 0.51
CA GLN A 68 -14.84 -5.07 0.07
C GLN A 68 -13.49 -4.38 -0.13
N THR A 69 -13.51 -3.18 -0.71
CA THR A 69 -12.36 -2.28 -0.73
C THR A 69 -12.15 -1.68 0.66
N VAL A 70 -10.94 -1.76 1.19
CA VAL A 70 -10.52 -1.09 2.42
C VAL A 70 -9.67 0.11 2.04
N PHE A 71 -10.28 1.29 2.03
CA PHE A 71 -9.63 2.55 1.71
C PHE A 71 -8.94 3.14 2.94
N GLY A 72 -8.00 4.09 2.74
CA GLY A 72 -7.31 4.73 3.84
C GLY A 72 -8.22 5.57 4.75
N GLU A 73 -7.83 5.78 6.01
CA GLU A 73 -8.58 6.51 7.03
C GLU A 73 -7.72 7.51 7.79
N GLY A 74 -8.33 8.64 8.15
CA GLY A 74 -7.72 9.73 8.88
C GLY A 74 -8.14 11.08 8.34
N GLY A 75 -7.62 12.15 8.94
CA GLY A 75 -7.90 13.53 8.51
C GLY A 75 -7.32 13.83 7.13
N ALA A 76 -8.02 14.64 6.32
CA ALA A 76 -7.52 15.10 5.03
C ALA A 76 -6.25 15.98 5.16
N HIS A 77 -5.99 16.50 6.34
CA HIS A 77 -4.82 17.34 6.66
C HIS A 77 -3.89 16.63 7.67
N ALA A 78 -3.95 15.30 7.74
CA ALA A 78 -3.07 14.53 8.59
C ALA A 78 -1.60 14.80 8.21
N LYS A 79 -0.78 15.12 9.21
CA LYS A 79 0.64 15.42 8.98
C LYS A 79 1.48 14.16 8.80
N VAL A 80 0.97 13.02 9.23
CA VAL A 80 1.64 11.74 9.15
C VAL A 80 0.76 10.74 8.40
N VAL A 81 1.35 10.05 7.43
CA VAL A 81 0.71 8.93 6.74
C VAL A 81 1.47 7.65 7.03
N PHE A 82 0.77 6.63 7.51
CA PHE A 82 1.28 5.28 7.64
C PHE A 82 0.76 4.41 6.50
N VAL A 83 1.66 3.71 5.82
CA VAL A 83 1.33 2.83 4.69
C VAL A 83 1.73 1.40 5.00
N GLY A 84 0.74 0.51 5.11
CA GLY A 84 0.93 -0.94 5.22
C GLY A 84 0.93 -1.65 3.88
N GLU A 85 0.92 -2.98 3.92
CA GLU A 85 0.91 -3.83 2.72
C GLU A 85 -0.48 -3.94 2.10
N GLN A 86 -1.43 -4.50 2.83
CA GLN A 86 -2.81 -4.75 2.43
C GLN A 86 -3.70 -4.92 3.66
N PRO A 87 -5.04 -4.86 3.52
CA PRO A 87 -5.96 -5.19 4.60
C PRO A 87 -5.73 -6.62 5.12
N GLY A 88 -5.94 -6.84 6.41
CA GLY A 88 -6.07 -8.16 6.99
C GLY A 88 -7.51 -8.66 6.97
N ASP A 89 -7.76 -9.83 7.57
CA ASP A 89 -9.09 -10.44 7.64
C ASP A 89 -10.13 -9.56 8.35
N ARG A 90 -9.75 -8.95 9.45
CA ARG A 90 -10.64 -8.07 10.22
C ARG A 90 -10.92 -6.77 9.51
N GLU A 91 -9.91 -6.21 8.87
CA GLU A 91 -10.03 -5.00 8.06
C GLU A 91 -10.95 -5.21 6.86
N ASP A 92 -10.81 -6.35 6.16
CA ASP A 92 -11.63 -6.71 5.01
C ASP A 92 -13.11 -6.88 5.38
N LEU A 93 -13.39 -7.45 6.56
CA LEU A 93 -14.76 -7.58 7.08
C LEU A 93 -15.34 -6.25 7.54
N ALA A 94 -14.54 -5.42 8.23
CA ALA A 94 -14.99 -4.16 8.80
C ALA A 94 -15.04 -3.01 7.78
N GLY A 95 -14.24 -3.06 6.71
CA GLY A 95 -14.08 -1.96 5.75
C GLY A 95 -13.15 -0.84 6.22
N HIS A 96 -12.47 -1.02 7.35
CA HIS A 96 -11.60 -0.02 7.99
C HIS A 96 -10.17 -0.51 8.09
N PRO A 97 -9.15 0.31 7.77
CA PRO A 97 -7.74 -0.09 7.85
C PRO A 97 -7.26 -0.12 9.30
N PHE A 98 -6.37 -1.06 9.61
CA PHE A 98 -5.70 -1.17 10.92
C PHE A 98 -6.64 -1.33 12.13
N VAL A 99 -7.75 -2.05 12.01
CA VAL A 99 -8.69 -2.38 13.11
C VAL A 99 -8.37 -3.73 13.77
N GLY A 100 -7.53 -4.54 13.16
CA GLY A 100 -7.12 -5.85 13.65
C GLY A 100 -5.97 -5.79 14.67
N PRO A 101 -5.37 -6.95 15.00
CA PRO A 101 -4.28 -7.02 15.98
C PRO A 101 -3.06 -6.16 15.65
N ALA A 102 -2.69 -6.04 14.37
CA ALA A 102 -1.59 -5.19 13.92
C ALA A 102 -1.90 -3.70 14.15
N GLY A 103 -3.15 -3.29 13.93
CA GLY A 103 -3.59 -1.92 14.20
C GLY A 103 -3.52 -1.57 15.68
N ARG A 104 -3.94 -2.48 16.57
CA ARG A 104 -3.82 -2.27 18.02
C ARG A 104 -2.38 -2.09 18.49
N LEU A 105 -1.41 -2.84 17.90
CA LEU A 105 0.01 -2.62 18.18
C LEU A 105 0.49 -1.25 17.66
N LEU A 106 0.02 -0.84 16.50
CA LEU A 106 0.32 0.50 15.98
C LEU A 106 -0.23 1.57 16.92
N ASP A 107 -1.48 1.45 17.37
CA ASP A 107 -2.11 2.41 18.28
C ASP A 107 -1.38 2.49 19.62
N GLN A 108 -0.93 1.34 20.16
CA GLN A 108 -0.11 1.27 21.37
C GLN A 108 1.22 1.99 21.19
N ALA A 109 1.94 1.76 20.08
CA ALA A 109 3.21 2.41 19.78
C ALA A 109 3.04 3.94 19.59
N LEU A 110 1.98 4.35 18.89
CA LEU A 110 1.65 5.78 18.71
C LEU A 110 1.40 6.48 20.05
N ALA A 111 0.62 5.84 20.95
CA ALA A 111 0.34 6.35 22.29
C ALA A 111 1.63 6.49 23.11
N GLU A 112 2.53 5.49 23.05
CA GLU A 112 3.80 5.51 23.77
C GLU A 112 4.73 6.65 23.33
N VAL A 113 4.73 7.01 22.03
CA VAL A 113 5.54 8.12 21.51
C VAL A 113 4.79 9.47 21.50
N GLY A 114 3.58 9.52 22.03
CA GLY A 114 2.79 10.76 22.13
C GLY A 114 2.22 11.26 20.81
N ILE A 115 2.01 10.39 19.82
CA ILE A 115 1.36 10.72 18.56
C ILE A 115 -0.13 10.37 18.65
N ALA A 116 -1.00 11.37 18.59
CA ALA A 116 -2.44 11.10 18.64
C ALA A 116 -2.91 10.40 17.35
N ARG A 117 -3.74 9.36 17.49
CA ARG A 117 -4.30 8.62 16.35
C ARG A 117 -5.08 9.52 15.38
N SER A 118 -5.68 10.60 15.90
CA SER A 118 -6.39 11.62 15.10
C SER A 118 -5.49 12.43 14.16
N ASP A 119 -4.18 12.49 14.42
CA ASP A 119 -3.23 13.22 13.57
C ASP A 119 -2.68 12.39 12.43
N VAL A 120 -3.06 11.13 12.38
CA VAL A 120 -2.50 10.13 11.49
C VAL A 120 -3.53 9.72 10.45
N TYR A 121 -3.10 9.63 9.20
CA TYR A 121 -3.80 8.93 8.13
C TYR A 121 -3.16 7.56 7.96
N VAL A 122 -3.95 6.50 7.94
CA VAL A 122 -3.46 5.13 7.71
C VAL A 122 -4.04 4.57 6.43
N THR A 123 -3.21 3.89 5.66
CA THR A 123 -3.62 3.24 4.42
C THR A 123 -2.73 2.02 4.12
N ASN A 124 -2.99 1.36 3.01
CA ASN A 124 -2.20 0.24 2.51
C ASN A 124 -1.83 0.44 1.04
N VAL A 125 -0.77 -0.23 0.60
CA VAL A 125 -0.37 -0.26 -0.82
C VAL A 125 -1.47 -0.87 -1.68
N VAL A 126 -2.11 -1.94 -1.19
CA VAL A 126 -3.21 -2.63 -1.86
C VAL A 126 -4.50 -2.46 -1.06
N LYS A 127 -5.64 -2.24 -1.76
CA LYS A 127 -6.92 -1.92 -1.11
C LYS A 127 -7.84 -3.14 -0.90
N HIS A 128 -7.44 -4.31 -1.37
CA HIS A 128 -8.20 -5.56 -1.21
C HIS A 128 -7.35 -6.61 -0.49
N PHE A 129 -8.00 -7.45 0.30
CA PHE A 129 -7.36 -8.53 1.04
C PHE A 129 -7.01 -9.70 0.12
N ASN A 130 -5.72 -10.00 -0.03
CA ASN A 130 -5.24 -11.20 -0.70
C ASN A 130 -5.16 -12.37 0.29
N TRP A 131 -5.96 -13.40 0.07
CA TRP A 131 -6.01 -14.56 0.94
C TRP A 131 -6.26 -15.87 0.19
N ALA A 132 -5.96 -16.97 0.84
CA ALA A 132 -6.36 -18.31 0.42
C ALA A 132 -6.99 -19.04 1.62
N PRO A 133 -7.90 -20.02 1.39
CA PRO A 133 -8.43 -20.82 2.46
C PRO A 133 -7.30 -21.67 3.10
N ASP A 134 -7.40 -21.92 4.40
CA ASP A 134 -6.56 -22.92 5.07
C ASP A 134 -6.88 -24.33 4.55
N GLN A 135 -6.10 -25.34 4.97
CA GLN A 135 -6.30 -26.74 4.56
C GLN A 135 -7.70 -27.30 4.87
N ARG A 136 -8.39 -26.72 5.86
CA ARG A 136 -9.75 -27.12 6.27
C ARG A 136 -10.84 -26.22 5.68
N GLY A 137 -10.47 -25.20 4.89
CA GLY A 137 -11.40 -24.22 4.33
C GLY A 137 -12.08 -23.28 5.33
N LYS A 138 -11.64 -23.29 6.61
CA LYS A 138 -12.29 -22.55 7.71
C LYS A 138 -11.72 -21.16 7.98
N ARG A 139 -10.47 -20.91 7.56
CA ARG A 139 -9.77 -19.64 7.83
C ARG A 139 -9.25 -19.04 6.54
N ARG A 140 -9.32 -17.72 6.44
CA ARG A 140 -8.70 -16.94 5.38
C ARG A 140 -7.24 -16.65 5.74
N ILE A 141 -6.31 -17.33 5.05
CA ILE A 141 -4.87 -17.19 5.28
C ILE A 141 -4.32 -16.10 4.38
N HIS A 142 -3.76 -15.07 4.98
CA HIS A 142 -3.09 -13.97 4.30
C HIS A 142 -2.05 -14.47 3.29
N LYS A 143 -2.09 -13.93 2.08
CA LYS A 143 -1.12 -14.14 1.01
C LYS A 143 -0.52 -12.80 0.61
N LYS A 144 0.79 -12.76 0.40
CA LYS A 144 1.44 -11.54 -0.06
C LYS A 144 0.89 -11.14 -1.44
N PRO A 145 0.56 -9.85 -1.66
CA PRO A 145 0.15 -9.39 -2.99
C PRO A 145 1.31 -9.53 -3.98
N ARG A 146 0.98 -9.87 -5.22
CA ARG A 146 1.93 -9.96 -6.33
C ARG A 146 2.30 -8.57 -6.82
N TYR A 147 3.46 -8.46 -7.44
CA TYR A 147 3.98 -7.18 -7.95
C TYR A 147 2.99 -6.45 -8.89
N TRP A 148 2.34 -7.19 -9.78
CA TRP A 148 1.37 -6.59 -10.70
C TRP A 148 0.09 -6.10 -9.99
N GLU A 149 -0.35 -6.75 -8.90
CA GLU A 149 -1.48 -6.32 -8.07
C GLU A 149 -1.16 -5.01 -7.34
N ILE A 150 0.07 -4.90 -6.85
CA ILE A 150 0.61 -3.67 -6.26
C ILE A 150 0.59 -2.55 -7.29
N ASN A 151 1.11 -2.78 -8.49
CA ASN A 151 1.15 -1.78 -9.56
C ASN A 151 -0.25 -1.38 -10.02
N ALA A 152 -1.17 -2.34 -10.16
CA ALA A 152 -2.56 -2.05 -10.52
C ALA A 152 -3.26 -1.16 -9.47
N CYS A 153 -2.95 -1.35 -8.19
CA CYS A 153 -3.54 -0.61 -7.08
C CYS A 153 -2.82 0.72 -6.78
N ARG A 154 -1.58 0.89 -7.24
CA ARG A 154 -0.70 2.03 -6.96
C ARG A 154 -1.36 3.41 -7.19
N PRO A 155 -2.15 3.65 -8.25
CA PRO A 155 -2.78 4.95 -8.48
C PRO A 155 -3.67 5.42 -7.32
N TRP A 156 -4.32 4.51 -6.58
CA TRP A 156 -5.07 4.89 -5.38
C TRP A 156 -4.17 5.46 -4.30
N LEU A 157 -3.04 4.79 -4.01
CA LEU A 157 -2.10 5.26 -3.00
C LEU A 157 -1.47 6.60 -3.38
N ASP A 158 -1.09 6.76 -4.65
CA ASP A 158 -0.51 8.02 -5.14
C ASP A 158 -1.52 9.17 -5.03
N ALA A 159 -2.80 8.92 -5.35
CA ALA A 159 -3.87 9.90 -5.20
C ALA A 159 -4.16 10.26 -3.73
N GLU A 160 -4.11 9.27 -2.81
CA GLU A 160 -4.22 9.53 -1.37
C GLU A 160 -3.08 10.42 -0.87
N LEU A 161 -1.82 10.09 -1.21
CA LEU A 161 -0.66 10.89 -0.82
C LEU A 161 -0.72 12.31 -1.38
N ALA A 162 -1.15 12.45 -2.63
CA ALA A 162 -1.34 13.76 -3.27
C ALA A 162 -2.47 14.59 -2.63
N ALA A 163 -3.52 13.94 -2.11
CA ALA A 163 -4.63 14.61 -1.43
C ALA A 163 -4.27 15.01 0.02
N VAL A 164 -3.57 14.14 0.75
CA VAL A 164 -3.18 14.38 2.16
C VAL A 164 -1.98 15.32 2.25
N LYS A 165 -0.98 15.16 1.36
CA LYS A 165 0.29 15.90 1.37
C LYS A 165 1.01 15.82 2.73
N PRO A 166 1.39 14.61 3.16
CA PRO A 166 1.97 14.43 4.48
C PRO A 166 3.34 15.11 4.60
N GLU A 167 3.66 15.57 5.80
CA GLU A 167 5.02 16.01 6.18
C GLU A 167 5.91 14.81 6.54
N VAL A 168 5.29 13.75 7.05
CA VAL A 168 5.96 12.51 7.43
C VAL A 168 5.25 11.33 6.80
N LEU A 169 6.01 10.47 6.11
CA LEU A 169 5.53 9.22 5.51
C LEU A 169 6.23 8.03 6.16
N VAL A 170 5.46 7.10 6.71
CA VAL A 170 5.97 5.91 7.38
C VAL A 170 5.58 4.67 6.59
N CYS A 171 6.57 3.94 6.06
CA CYS A 171 6.37 2.67 5.38
C CYS A 171 6.42 1.52 6.39
N LEU A 172 5.31 0.83 6.61
CA LEU A 172 5.21 -0.32 7.50
C LEU A 172 5.50 -1.62 6.75
N GLY A 173 6.71 -2.16 6.95
CA GLY A 173 7.16 -3.42 6.39
C GLY A 173 7.73 -3.31 4.97
N ALA A 174 8.32 -4.42 4.52
CA ALA A 174 9.08 -4.47 3.27
C ALA A 174 8.23 -4.15 2.02
N THR A 175 6.99 -4.62 1.96
CA THR A 175 6.14 -4.38 0.78
C THR A 175 5.82 -2.91 0.58
N ALA A 176 5.47 -2.18 1.66
CA ALA A 176 5.22 -0.75 1.59
C ALA A 176 6.50 0.02 1.26
N ALA A 177 7.62 -0.32 1.92
CA ALA A 177 8.91 0.30 1.65
C ALA A 177 9.37 0.08 0.20
N GLN A 178 9.29 -1.13 -0.31
CA GLN A 178 9.67 -1.43 -1.70
C GLN A 178 8.75 -0.77 -2.73
N ALA A 179 7.46 -0.68 -2.45
CA ALA A 179 6.51 0.00 -3.33
C ALA A 179 6.77 1.51 -3.43
N LEU A 180 7.24 2.15 -2.36
CA LEU A 180 7.39 3.61 -2.27
C LEU A 180 8.83 4.11 -2.44
N LEU A 181 9.82 3.33 -1.97
CA LEU A 181 11.25 3.72 -1.95
C LEU A 181 12.11 2.94 -2.96
N GLY A 182 11.48 2.00 -3.68
CA GLY A 182 12.17 1.19 -4.70
C GLY A 182 12.40 -0.27 -4.27
N LYS A 183 12.41 -1.16 -5.27
CA LYS A 183 12.46 -2.62 -5.09
C LYS A 183 13.65 -3.13 -4.26
N ASP A 184 14.75 -2.40 -4.27
CA ASP A 184 16.00 -2.79 -3.60
C ASP A 184 16.06 -2.29 -2.14
N PHE A 185 15.04 -1.56 -1.67
CA PHE A 185 15.00 -1.07 -0.29
C PHE A 185 14.83 -2.24 0.70
N SER A 186 15.74 -2.31 1.67
CA SER A 186 15.74 -3.34 2.71
C SER A 186 15.38 -2.76 4.08
N VAL A 187 14.17 -3.03 4.56
CA VAL A 187 13.73 -2.63 5.90
C VAL A 187 14.63 -3.23 6.98
N MET A 188 15.06 -4.50 6.82
CA MET A 188 15.93 -5.16 7.80
C MET A 188 17.28 -4.45 8.03
N ARG A 189 17.77 -3.71 7.04
CA ARG A 189 19.05 -2.99 7.11
C ARG A 189 18.90 -1.51 7.41
N ARG A 190 17.74 -0.94 7.06
CA ARG A 190 17.54 0.51 7.04
C ARG A 190 16.27 0.97 7.76
N HIS A 191 15.71 0.14 8.66
CA HIS A 191 14.57 0.59 9.47
C HIS A 191 14.99 1.74 10.39
N GLY A 192 14.09 2.66 10.61
CA GLY A 192 14.34 3.81 11.46
C GLY A 192 15.27 4.88 10.88
N GLU A 193 15.77 4.73 9.65
CA GLU A 193 16.51 5.78 8.95
C GLU A 193 15.57 6.75 8.25
N LEU A 194 15.86 8.06 8.32
CA LEU A 194 15.20 9.05 7.47
C LEU A 194 15.76 8.94 6.05
N VAL A 195 14.88 8.80 5.08
CA VAL A 195 15.22 8.59 3.67
C VAL A 195 14.77 9.81 2.86
N GLU A 196 15.63 10.34 2.03
CA GLU A 196 15.26 11.37 1.05
C GLU A 196 14.30 10.78 0.01
N SER A 197 13.18 11.45 -0.22
CA SER A 197 12.15 11.01 -1.17
C SER A 197 11.29 12.19 -1.60
N PRO A 198 10.83 12.22 -2.86
CA PRO A 198 9.90 13.25 -3.33
C PRO A 198 8.48 13.08 -2.76
N LEU A 199 8.20 11.99 -2.04
CA LEU A 199 6.85 11.66 -1.54
C LEU A 199 6.45 12.46 -0.31
N ALA A 200 7.43 12.85 0.53
CA ALA A 200 7.22 13.70 1.70
C ALA A 200 8.56 14.28 2.17
N PRO A 201 8.57 15.40 2.92
CA PRO A 201 9.78 15.97 3.52
C PRO A 201 10.56 14.99 4.40
N HIS A 202 9.86 14.11 5.10
CA HIS A 202 10.45 13.09 5.95
C HIS A 202 9.83 11.72 5.64
N VAL A 203 10.66 10.78 5.21
CA VAL A 203 10.23 9.40 4.94
C VAL A 203 11.05 8.44 5.79
N ILE A 204 10.37 7.48 6.42
CA ILE A 204 10.98 6.43 7.22
C ILE A 204 10.34 5.09 6.89
N ALA A 205 11.11 4.01 6.94
CA ALA A 205 10.58 2.66 6.90
C ALA A 205 10.86 1.95 8.23
N THR A 206 9.91 1.15 8.67
CA THR A 206 10.07 0.32 9.88
C THR A 206 9.40 -1.03 9.67
N VAL A 207 9.49 -1.93 10.65
CA VAL A 207 8.85 -3.24 10.60
C VAL A 207 7.32 -3.11 10.55
N HIS A 208 6.65 -4.09 9.94
CA HIS A 208 5.20 -4.12 9.99
C HIS A 208 4.73 -4.68 11.35
N PRO A 209 3.76 -4.07 12.06
CA PRO A 209 3.32 -4.56 13.37
C PRO A 209 2.91 -6.04 13.38
N SER A 210 2.43 -6.58 12.26
CA SER A 210 2.12 -8.01 12.16
C SER A 210 3.35 -8.93 12.26
N SER A 211 4.58 -8.45 12.04
CA SER A 211 5.78 -9.25 12.26
C SER A 211 6.03 -9.45 13.76
N ILE A 212 5.79 -8.43 14.57
CA ILE A 212 5.90 -8.47 16.02
C ILE A 212 4.93 -9.51 16.61
N LEU A 213 3.70 -9.61 16.06
CA LEU A 213 2.72 -10.62 16.47
C LEU A 213 3.16 -12.06 16.16
N ARG A 214 4.09 -12.25 15.22
CA ARG A 214 4.62 -13.57 14.83
C ARG A 214 5.97 -13.88 15.47
N ALA A 215 6.44 -13.07 16.42
CA ALA A 215 7.66 -13.34 17.16
C ALA A 215 7.58 -14.71 17.84
N ILE A 216 8.70 -15.43 17.89
CA ILE A 216 8.80 -16.81 18.34
C ILE A 216 8.46 -16.94 19.84
N ASP A 217 8.88 -15.96 20.63
CA ASP A 217 8.71 -15.89 22.07
C ASP A 217 8.41 -14.45 22.54
N ASP A 218 8.10 -14.32 23.82
CA ASP A 218 7.72 -13.04 24.42
C ASP A 218 8.90 -12.07 24.51
N GLN A 219 10.13 -12.56 24.69
CA GLN A 219 11.33 -11.73 24.70
C GLN A 219 11.56 -11.11 23.34
N SER A 220 11.57 -11.90 22.28
CA SER A 220 11.68 -11.41 20.89
C SER A 220 10.56 -10.45 20.53
N ARG A 221 9.35 -10.69 21.02
CA ARG A 221 8.21 -9.78 20.81
C ARG A 221 8.44 -8.44 21.48
N HIS A 222 8.93 -8.45 22.73
CA HIS A 222 9.23 -7.22 23.46
C HIS A 222 10.33 -6.41 22.76
N GLU A 223 11.42 -7.05 22.36
CA GLU A 223 12.54 -6.41 21.65
C GLU A 223 12.09 -5.80 20.31
N GLN A 224 11.31 -6.54 19.52
CA GLN A 224 10.78 -6.02 18.26
C GLN A 224 9.80 -4.86 18.47
N MET A 225 8.98 -4.90 19.51
CA MET A 225 8.08 -3.81 19.88
C MET A 225 8.87 -2.57 20.30
N GLN A 226 9.92 -2.74 21.11
CA GLN A 226 10.78 -1.64 21.52
C GLN A 226 11.47 -1.01 20.32
N SER A 227 12.04 -1.81 19.42
CA SER A 227 12.67 -1.33 18.18
C SER A 227 11.67 -0.55 17.30
N PHE A 228 10.43 -1.04 17.20
CA PHE A 228 9.38 -0.35 16.46
C PHE A 228 9.02 1.01 17.07
N VAL A 229 8.88 1.06 18.40
CA VAL A 229 8.64 2.32 19.16
C VAL A 229 9.81 3.29 18.98
N ASP A 230 11.07 2.79 19.04
CA ASP A 230 12.26 3.62 18.88
C ASP A 230 12.32 4.25 17.48
N ASP A 231 11.92 3.52 16.44
CA ASP A 231 11.79 4.09 15.09
C ASP A 231 10.74 5.21 15.07
N LEU A 232 9.58 5.03 15.71
CA LEU A 232 8.54 6.05 15.78
C LEU A 232 8.94 7.26 16.65
N ARG A 233 9.78 7.09 17.67
CA ARG A 233 10.33 8.21 18.46
C ARG A 233 11.12 9.19 17.61
N LYS A 234 11.73 8.75 16.52
CA LYS A 234 12.48 9.64 15.61
C LYS A 234 11.60 10.63 14.86
N ILE A 235 10.34 10.27 14.61
CA ILE A 235 9.38 11.13 13.92
C ILE A 235 8.52 11.98 14.85
N ALA A 236 8.34 11.61 16.11
CA ALA A 236 7.52 12.33 17.07
C ALA A 236 7.92 13.82 17.22
N PRO A 237 9.22 14.20 17.33
CA PRO A 237 9.63 15.60 17.40
C PRO A 237 9.30 16.38 16.12
N LEU A 238 9.35 15.74 14.95
CA LEU A 238 9.00 16.36 13.67
C LEU A 238 7.53 16.78 13.67
N ILE A 239 6.65 15.90 14.14
CA ILE A 239 5.21 16.15 14.22
C ILE A 239 4.90 17.29 15.21
N HIS A 240 5.55 17.29 16.38
CA HIS A 240 5.38 18.36 17.38
C HIS A 240 5.85 19.73 16.87
N LYS A 241 6.95 19.78 16.12
CA LYS A 241 7.43 21.01 15.48
C LYS A 241 6.45 21.54 14.45
N ILE A 242 5.88 20.67 13.63
CA ILE A 242 4.88 21.02 12.61
C ILE A 242 3.61 21.59 13.26
N ARG A 243 3.16 20.99 14.39
CA ARG A 243 2.00 21.49 15.15
C ARG A 243 2.19 22.90 15.72
N LYS A 244 3.42 23.26 16.11
CA LYS A 244 3.73 24.59 16.63
C LYS A 244 3.86 25.64 15.53
N ALA A 245 4.06 25.25 14.29
CA ALA A 245 4.24 26.13 13.15
C ALA A 245 2.95 26.36 12.33
N ALA A 246 1.88 25.59 12.60
CA ALA A 246 0.57 25.69 11.97
C ALA A 246 -0.42 26.44 12.88
#